data_cad4d7ce64d55e422c2ad76b4be8ccac
#
_entry.id   cad4d7ce64d55e422c2ad76b4be8ccac
#
_cell.length_a   1.000
_cell.length_b   1.000
_cell.length_c   1.000
_cell.angle_alpha   90.00
_cell.angle_beta   90.00
_cell.angle_gamma   90.00
#
_symmetry.space_group_name_H-M   'P 1'
#
loop_
_entity.id
_entity.type
_entity.pdbx_description
1 polymer ?
#
loop_
_entity_poly.entity_id
_entity_poly.type
_entity_poly.pdbx_seq_one_letter_code
_entity_poly.pdbx_strand_id
1 'polypeptide(L)'
;NQFSIDDLKISTKEIQIKDLISLTRAVEGSPELFVLDNITKEGLISANINLTFDLDGEIKNNYQINGAIKKAKFNIFNQVKIDNLNLSFNISNNQLTLRKIETNLNSVKLKSPLIKIEKKKDIFFIDGKVVNDEQNFDINKLKPILGDLLNNIEIEKIDFNSINTFSFNVNKKLKLNDLKLETN
;
A
#
# COMPACT_ATOMS: atom_id res chain seq x y z
N ASN A 1 4.46 44.91 -3.54
CA ASN A 1 5.23 43.69 -3.24
C ASN A 1 4.24 42.56 -3.08
N GLN A 2 4.19 41.67 -4.07
CA GLN A 2 3.39 40.45 -4.02
C GLN A 2 4.25 39.41 -3.31
N PHE A 3 3.75 38.84 -2.22
CA PHE A 3 4.43 37.78 -1.50
C PHE A 3 4.13 36.47 -2.26
N SER A 4 5.15 35.78 -2.77
CA SER A 4 5.01 34.47 -3.37
C SER A 4 5.77 33.43 -2.55
N ILE A 5 5.16 32.28 -2.36
CA ILE A 5 5.83 31.11 -1.76
C ILE A 5 6.25 30.21 -2.91
N ASP A 6 7.55 30.00 -3.09
CA ASP A 6 8.04 29.13 -4.16
C ASP A 6 8.11 27.66 -3.74
N ASP A 7 8.52 27.42 -2.48
CA ASP A 7 8.69 26.06 -1.93
C ASP A 7 8.12 25.98 -0.51
N LEU A 8 7.49 24.84 -0.21
CA LEU A 8 7.04 24.49 1.14
C LEU A 8 7.53 23.09 1.50
N LYS A 9 8.26 22.98 2.61
CA LYS A 9 8.73 21.71 3.17
C LYS A 9 8.05 21.47 4.50
N ILE A 10 7.34 20.34 4.60
CA ILE A 10 6.66 19.90 5.81
C ILE A 10 7.25 18.55 6.22
N SER A 11 7.62 18.43 7.50
CA SER A 11 8.04 17.14 8.08
C SER A 11 7.12 16.81 9.24
N THR A 12 6.55 15.62 9.23
CA THR A 12 5.76 15.12 10.35
C THR A 12 6.61 14.21 11.25
N LYS A 13 6.37 14.26 12.55
CA LYS A 13 6.75 13.15 13.43
C LYS A 13 5.82 11.97 13.18
N GLU A 14 6.10 10.83 13.84
CA GLU A 14 5.17 9.71 13.81
C GLU A 14 3.82 10.12 14.43
N ILE A 15 2.75 9.94 13.66
CA ILE A 15 1.37 10.18 14.07
C ILE A 15 0.53 8.93 13.81
N GLN A 16 -0.58 8.78 14.49
CA GLN A 16 -1.51 7.68 14.22
C GLN A 16 -2.13 7.86 12.83
N ILE A 17 -2.19 6.77 12.06
CA ILE A 17 -2.82 6.80 10.73
C ILE A 17 -4.29 7.25 10.84
N LYS A 18 -5.00 6.80 11.87
CA LYS A 18 -6.39 7.19 12.11
C LYS A 18 -6.56 8.68 12.35
N ASP A 19 -5.64 9.30 13.09
CA ASP A 19 -5.70 10.75 13.34
C ASP A 19 -5.52 11.52 12.04
N LEU A 20 -4.58 11.07 11.17
CA LEU A 20 -4.39 11.67 9.85
C LEU A 20 -5.64 11.53 8.98
N ILE A 21 -6.24 10.34 8.93
CA ILE A 21 -7.47 10.09 8.17
C ILE A 21 -8.60 10.98 8.68
N SER A 22 -8.78 11.07 10.00
CA SER A 22 -9.82 11.90 10.63
C SER A 22 -9.64 13.38 10.32
N LEU A 23 -8.40 13.88 10.36
CA LEU A 23 -8.07 15.25 9.99
C LEU A 23 -8.37 15.52 8.51
N THR A 24 -7.96 14.61 7.61
CA THR A 24 -8.22 14.76 6.17
C THR A 24 -9.71 14.74 5.88
N ARG A 25 -10.49 13.89 6.54
CA ARG A 25 -11.96 13.85 6.41
C ARG A 25 -12.65 15.11 6.88
N ALA A 26 -12.08 15.82 7.85
CA ALA A 26 -12.63 17.11 8.31
C ALA A 26 -12.47 18.21 7.24
N VAL A 27 -11.48 18.08 6.35
CA VAL A 27 -11.21 19.04 5.26
C VAL A 27 -11.86 18.58 3.96
N GLU A 28 -11.77 17.27 3.67
CA GLU A 28 -12.27 16.66 2.42
C GLU A 28 -13.05 15.38 2.75
N GLY A 29 -14.37 15.45 2.59
CA GLY A 29 -15.27 14.32 2.83
C GLY A 29 -15.39 13.41 1.61
N SER A 30 -14.40 12.55 1.32
CA SER A 30 -14.49 11.60 0.23
C SER A 30 -14.94 10.21 0.70
N PRO A 31 -15.70 9.43 -0.13
CA PRO A 31 -16.08 8.06 0.18
C PRO A 31 -14.87 7.14 0.44
N GLU A 32 -13.76 7.38 -0.26
CA GLU A 32 -12.52 6.62 -0.13
C GLU A 32 -11.92 6.77 1.27
N LEU A 33 -11.92 7.98 1.82
CA LEU A 33 -11.44 8.24 3.19
C LEU A 33 -12.33 7.56 4.24
N PHE A 34 -13.64 7.50 4.00
CA PHE A 34 -14.55 6.76 4.88
C PHE A 34 -14.24 5.25 4.89
N VAL A 35 -14.00 4.65 3.70
CA VAL A 35 -13.59 3.25 3.60
C VAL A 35 -12.25 3.03 4.31
N LEU A 36 -11.27 3.90 4.05
CA LEU A 36 -9.93 3.79 4.66
C LEU A 36 -9.99 3.87 6.19
N ASP A 37 -10.83 4.75 6.75
CA ASP A 37 -11.04 4.86 8.19
C ASP A 37 -11.62 3.57 8.80
N ASN A 38 -12.59 2.98 8.14
CA ASN A 38 -13.24 1.75 8.61
C ASN A 38 -12.30 0.53 8.60
N ILE A 39 -11.48 0.39 7.55
CA ILE A 39 -10.56 -0.74 7.43
C ILE A 39 -9.30 -0.57 8.28
N THR A 40 -8.86 0.65 8.57
CA THR A 40 -7.68 0.94 9.40
C THR A 40 -7.98 0.67 10.86
N LYS A 41 -7.12 -0.11 11.53
CA LYS A 41 -7.25 -0.41 12.97
C LYS A 41 -6.18 0.30 13.78
N GLU A 42 -4.94 0.18 13.37
CA GLU A 42 -3.76 0.73 14.06
C GLU A 42 -2.70 1.14 13.04
N GLY A 43 -1.69 1.84 13.48
CA GLY A 43 -0.47 2.13 12.71
C GLY A 43 0.01 3.55 12.87
N LEU A 44 1.30 3.72 12.65
CA LEU A 44 1.99 5.01 12.67
C LEU A 44 2.43 5.39 11.27
N ILE A 45 2.36 6.66 10.95
CA ILE A 45 2.85 7.23 9.71
C ILE A 45 3.74 8.43 9.99
N SER A 46 4.82 8.57 9.23
CA SER A 46 5.63 9.79 9.15
C SER A 46 5.87 10.16 7.71
N ALA A 47 5.93 11.44 7.40
CA ALA A 47 6.14 11.92 6.04
C ALA A 47 6.97 13.21 5.99
N ASN A 48 7.73 13.35 4.91
CA ASN A 48 8.35 14.59 4.46
C ASN A 48 7.72 14.98 3.13
N ILE A 49 7.13 16.16 3.07
CA ILE A 49 6.39 16.68 1.94
C ILE A 49 7.15 17.87 1.39
N ASN A 50 7.50 17.85 0.12
CA ASN A 50 8.08 18.96 -0.62
C ASN A 50 7.08 19.40 -1.70
N LEU A 51 6.56 20.60 -1.56
CA LEU A 51 5.67 21.22 -2.53
C LEU A 51 6.40 22.38 -3.19
N THR A 52 6.25 22.52 -4.49
CA THR A 52 6.72 23.68 -5.26
C THR A 52 5.50 24.34 -5.87
N PHE A 53 5.46 25.67 -5.81
CA PHE A 53 4.34 26.46 -6.34
C PHE A 53 4.75 27.18 -7.62
N ASP A 54 3.80 27.46 -8.47
CA ASP A 54 3.98 28.34 -9.63
C ASP A 54 3.70 29.81 -9.23
N LEU A 55 3.77 30.71 -10.22
CA LEU A 55 3.55 32.13 -9.99
C LEU A 55 2.10 32.47 -9.60
N ASP A 56 1.16 31.60 -9.91
CA ASP A 56 -0.26 31.74 -9.59
C ASP A 56 -0.59 31.14 -8.21
N GLY A 57 0.40 30.49 -7.57
CA GLY A 57 0.26 29.85 -6.26
C GLY A 57 -0.31 28.42 -6.32
N GLU A 58 -0.37 27.82 -7.50
CA GLU A 58 -0.79 26.44 -7.67
C GLU A 58 0.37 25.46 -7.44
N ILE A 59 0.07 24.27 -6.89
CA ILE A 59 1.08 23.24 -6.66
C ILE A 59 1.51 22.66 -8.00
N LYS A 60 2.82 22.76 -8.29
CA LYS A 60 3.42 22.13 -9.47
C LYS A 60 3.39 20.61 -9.40
N ASN A 61 3.35 19.96 -10.55
CA ASN A 61 3.34 18.50 -10.66
C ASN A 61 4.66 17.81 -10.24
N ASN A 62 5.66 18.56 -9.75
CA ASN A 62 6.93 18.04 -9.28
C ASN A 62 6.99 17.82 -7.76
N TYR A 63 5.86 17.80 -7.07
CA TYR A 63 5.80 17.52 -5.65
C TYR A 63 6.38 16.13 -5.31
N GLN A 64 6.95 16.03 -4.11
CA GLN A 64 7.50 14.77 -3.59
C GLN A 64 7.03 14.57 -2.16
N ILE A 65 6.51 13.37 -1.88
CA ILE A 65 6.16 12.95 -0.54
C ILE A 65 6.88 11.64 -0.25
N ASN A 66 7.76 11.67 0.74
CA ASN A 66 8.49 10.49 1.22
C ASN A 66 8.05 10.18 2.63
N GLY A 67 7.90 8.91 2.96
CA GLY A 67 7.48 8.56 4.30
C GLY A 67 7.65 7.10 4.65
N ALA A 68 7.18 6.76 5.83
CA ALA A 68 7.15 5.40 6.34
C ALA A 68 5.84 5.12 7.08
N ILE A 69 5.39 3.89 6.97
CA ILE A 69 4.31 3.31 7.76
C ILE A 69 4.92 2.24 8.65
N LYS A 70 4.52 2.22 9.93
CA LYS A 70 4.98 1.26 10.93
C LYS A 70 3.82 0.62 11.66
N LYS A 71 3.91 -0.70 11.86
CA LYS A 71 2.98 -1.52 12.65
C LYS A 71 1.52 -1.29 12.30
N ALA A 72 1.23 -1.02 11.01
CA ALA A 72 -0.14 -0.78 10.60
C ALA A 72 -0.95 -2.09 10.56
N LYS A 73 -2.23 -1.96 10.90
CA LYS A 73 -3.24 -3.01 10.84
C LYS A 73 -4.43 -2.57 10.03
N PHE A 74 -4.85 -3.44 9.12
CA PHE A 74 -6.05 -3.25 8.32
C PHE A 74 -6.93 -4.50 8.33
N ASN A 75 -8.24 -4.30 8.41
CA ASN A 75 -9.23 -5.35 8.22
C ASN A 75 -10.05 -5.03 6.99
N ILE A 76 -9.86 -5.79 5.91
CA ILE A 76 -10.55 -5.58 4.64
C ILE A 76 -11.73 -6.53 4.59
N PHE A 77 -12.96 -5.98 4.66
CA PHE A 77 -14.23 -6.70 4.57
C PHE A 77 -14.35 -7.92 5.50
N ASN A 78 -13.69 -7.88 6.68
CA ASN A 78 -13.61 -8.98 7.66
C ASN A 78 -13.02 -10.31 7.14
N GLN A 79 -12.49 -10.33 5.93
CA GLN A 79 -11.94 -11.53 5.30
C GLN A 79 -10.41 -11.49 5.23
N VAL A 80 -9.84 -10.33 4.96
CA VAL A 80 -8.40 -10.16 4.81
C VAL A 80 -7.87 -9.28 5.94
N LYS A 81 -7.00 -9.87 6.77
CA LYS A 81 -6.31 -9.19 7.87
C LYS A 81 -4.87 -8.91 7.44
N ILE A 82 -4.51 -7.66 7.46
CA ILE A 82 -3.13 -7.19 7.28
C ILE A 82 -2.64 -6.74 8.65
N ASP A 83 -1.65 -7.42 9.19
CA ASP A 83 -1.09 -7.14 10.51
C ASP A 83 0.40 -6.78 10.38
N ASN A 84 0.85 -5.89 11.28
CA ASN A 84 2.25 -5.48 11.39
C ASN A 84 2.86 -5.00 10.07
N LEU A 85 2.08 -4.25 9.28
CA LEU A 85 2.57 -3.68 8.03
C LEU A 85 3.62 -2.60 8.32
N ASN A 86 4.81 -2.82 7.80
CA ASN A 86 5.91 -1.87 7.80
C ASN A 86 6.35 -1.64 6.35
N LEU A 87 6.53 -0.38 5.95
CA LEU A 87 7.04 -0.02 4.63
C LEU A 87 7.57 1.40 4.62
N SER A 88 8.36 1.72 3.60
CA SER A 88 8.63 3.09 3.17
C SER A 88 7.93 3.39 1.86
N PHE A 89 7.51 4.64 1.67
CA PHE A 89 6.85 5.06 0.43
C PHE A 89 7.46 6.35 -0.12
N ASN A 90 7.33 6.49 -1.41
CA ASN A 90 7.59 7.72 -2.15
C ASN A 90 6.44 7.97 -3.12
N ILE A 91 5.89 9.17 -3.08
CA ILE A 91 4.89 9.65 -4.03
C ILE A 91 5.51 10.80 -4.81
N SER A 92 5.50 10.72 -6.11
CA SER A 92 5.95 11.77 -7.01
C SER A 92 5.10 11.76 -8.28
N ASN A 93 4.59 12.90 -8.67
CA ASN A 93 3.69 13.01 -9.83
C ASN A 93 2.54 11.99 -9.73
N ASN A 94 2.43 11.10 -10.72
CA ASN A 94 1.41 10.05 -10.79
C ASN A 94 1.92 8.68 -10.33
N GLN A 95 3.03 8.63 -9.59
CA GLN A 95 3.66 7.39 -9.16
C GLN A 95 3.74 7.28 -7.64
N LEU A 96 3.30 6.13 -7.12
CA LEU A 96 3.54 5.69 -5.75
C LEU A 96 4.49 4.49 -5.79
N THR A 97 5.61 4.62 -5.09
CA THR A 97 6.58 3.54 -4.90
C THR A 97 6.59 3.11 -3.44
N LEU A 98 6.32 1.83 -3.19
CA LEU A 98 6.40 1.20 -1.87
C LEU A 98 7.64 0.32 -1.82
N ARG A 99 8.42 0.40 -0.73
CA ARG A 99 9.67 -0.34 -0.55
C ARG A 99 9.76 -0.96 0.83
N LYS A 100 10.55 -2.02 0.94
CA LYS A 100 10.84 -2.71 2.22
C LYS A 100 9.55 -3.09 2.94
N ILE A 101 8.60 -3.62 2.20
CA ILE A 101 7.31 -4.02 2.73
C ILE A 101 7.49 -5.32 3.51
N GLU A 102 7.06 -5.31 4.76
CA GLU A 102 6.95 -6.48 5.62
C GLU A 102 5.59 -6.48 6.28
N THR A 103 4.88 -7.60 6.23
CA THR A 103 3.54 -7.71 6.79
C THR A 103 3.15 -9.15 7.05
N ASN A 104 2.11 -9.35 7.85
CA ASN A 104 1.40 -10.62 7.96
C ASN A 104 0.03 -10.48 7.30
N LEU A 105 -0.22 -11.26 6.26
CA LEU A 105 -1.50 -11.36 5.57
C LEU A 105 -2.20 -12.64 6.04
N ASN A 106 -3.29 -12.52 6.81
CA ASN A 106 -3.97 -13.68 7.43
C ASN A 106 -2.99 -14.63 8.15
N SER A 107 -2.04 -14.06 8.91
CA SER A 107 -0.96 -14.79 9.60
C SER A 107 0.14 -15.38 8.71
N VAL A 108 0.09 -15.14 7.40
CA VAL A 108 1.18 -15.50 6.47
C VAL A 108 2.14 -14.32 6.39
N LYS A 109 3.41 -14.56 6.69
CA LYS A 109 4.44 -13.54 6.58
C LYS A 109 4.79 -13.28 5.13
N LEU A 110 4.65 -12.03 4.71
CA LEU A 110 4.97 -11.58 3.36
C LEU A 110 6.02 -10.48 3.41
N LYS A 111 6.95 -10.55 2.47
CA LYS A 111 7.93 -9.49 2.23
C LYS A 111 7.85 -9.05 0.77
N SER A 112 7.98 -7.76 0.53
CA SER A 112 8.13 -7.23 -0.82
C SER A 112 9.22 -6.15 -0.82
N PRO A 113 10.26 -6.31 -1.63
CA PRO A 113 11.28 -5.27 -1.77
C PRO A 113 10.76 -4.02 -2.45
N LEU A 114 9.81 -4.18 -3.37
CA LEU A 114 9.31 -3.10 -4.22
C LEU A 114 7.92 -3.42 -4.76
N ILE A 115 7.01 -2.44 -4.65
CA ILE A 115 5.77 -2.34 -5.42
C ILE A 115 5.71 -0.94 -6.00
N LYS A 116 5.39 -0.83 -7.28
CA LYS A 116 5.16 0.43 -7.98
C LYS A 116 3.71 0.52 -8.43
N ILE A 117 3.12 1.68 -8.27
CA ILE A 117 1.77 2.00 -8.72
C ILE A 117 1.87 3.29 -9.53
N GLU A 118 1.52 3.21 -10.79
CA GLU A 118 1.52 4.34 -11.71
C GLU A 118 0.09 4.63 -12.18
N LYS A 119 -0.35 5.86 -12.04
CA LYS A 119 -1.66 6.30 -12.52
C LYS A 119 -1.50 6.89 -13.92
N LYS A 120 -2.16 6.29 -14.91
CA LYS A 120 -2.28 6.81 -16.29
C LYS A 120 -3.76 7.01 -16.60
N LYS A 121 -4.21 8.26 -16.67
CA LYS A 121 -5.63 8.61 -16.79
C LYS A 121 -6.45 7.96 -15.67
N ASP A 122 -7.33 7.04 -16.02
CA ASP A 122 -8.25 6.35 -15.12
C ASP A 122 -7.84 4.91 -14.79
N ILE A 123 -6.59 4.55 -15.10
CA ILE A 123 -6.05 3.21 -14.91
C ILE A 123 -4.83 3.31 -13.99
N PHE A 124 -4.77 2.43 -13.01
CA PHE A 124 -3.61 2.20 -12.15
C PHE A 124 -2.87 0.97 -12.65
N PHE A 125 -1.61 1.14 -13.02
CA PHE A 125 -0.68 0.05 -13.34
C PHE A 125 0.10 -0.30 -12.08
N ILE A 126 0.05 -1.56 -11.70
CA ILE A 126 0.67 -2.05 -10.47
C ILE A 126 1.64 -3.15 -10.87
N ASP A 127 2.89 -2.99 -10.50
CA ASP A 127 3.93 -4.01 -10.64
C ASP A 127 4.70 -4.17 -9.33
N GLY A 128 5.16 -5.39 -9.07
CA GLY A 128 5.85 -5.66 -7.83
C GLY A 128 6.45 -7.04 -7.75
N LYS A 129 7.08 -7.26 -6.59
CA LYS A 129 7.75 -8.51 -6.25
C LYS A 129 7.38 -8.92 -4.84
N VAL A 130 6.97 -10.17 -4.66
CA VAL A 130 6.73 -10.77 -3.33
C VAL A 130 7.73 -11.89 -3.12
N VAL A 131 8.34 -11.89 -1.96
CA VAL A 131 9.29 -12.91 -1.53
C VAL A 131 8.69 -13.65 -0.34
N ASN A 132 8.62 -14.97 -0.44
CA ASN A 132 8.28 -15.85 0.65
C ASN A 132 9.49 -16.71 0.99
N ASP A 133 9.77 -16.83 2.27
CA ASP A 133 10.87 -17.60 2.82
C ASP A 133 10.40 -18.14 4.18
N GLU A 134 9.49 -19.11 4.12
CA GLU A 134 8.93 -19.74 5.32
C GLU A 134 9.22 -21.25 5.35
N GLN A 135 9.78 -21.71 6.47
CA GLN A 135 9.94 -23.11 6.77
C GLN A 135 8.73 -23.62 7.55
N ASN A 136 8.34 -24.88 7.29
CA ASN A 136 7.18 -25.53 7.94
C ASN A 136 5.87 -24.72 7.80
N PHE A 137 5.66 -24.11 6.65
CA PHE A 137 4.48 -23.31 6.39
C PHE A 137 3.22 -24.18 6.38
N ASP A 138 2.24 -23.83 7.23
CA ASP A 138 0.93 -24.46 7.25
C ASP A 138 0.07 -23.94 6.09
N ILE A 139 -0.20 -24.81 5.12
CA ILE A 139 -0.94 -24.47 3.90
C ILE A 139 -2.38 -24.04 4.20
N ASN A 140 -2.96 -24.50 5.32
CA ASN A 140 -4.31 -24.11 5.73
C ASN A 140 -4.45 -22.61 6.03
N LYS A 141 -3.35 -21.92 6.34
CA LYS A 141 -3.35 -20.46 6.50
C LYS A 141 -3.71 -19.71 5.21
N LEU A 142 -3.57 -20.35 4.05
CA LEU A 142 -3.98 -19.78 2.76
C LEU A 142 -5.46 -20.00 2.43
N LYS A 143 -6.19 -20.84 3.17
CA LYS A 143 -7.62 -21.10 2.91
C LYS A 143 -8.47 -19.85 2.80
N PRO A 144 -8.31 -18.80 3.64
CA PRO A 144 -9.09 -17.57 3.50
C PRO A 144 -8.83 -16.82 2.20
N ILE A 145 -7.70 -17.08 1.54
CA ILE A 145 -7.28 -16.39 0.31
C ILE A 145 -7.59 -17.24 -0.92
N LEU A 146 -7.25 -18.55 -0.87
CA LEU A 146 -7.31 -19.45 -2.01
C LEU A 146 -8.58 -20.30 -2.04
N GLY A 147 -9.34 -20.34 -0.93
CA GLY A 147 -10.63 -21.05 -0.88
C GLY A 147 -10.54 -22.48 -1.36
N ASP A 148 -11.43 -22.84 -2.27
CA ASP A 148 -11.61 -24.20 -2.79
C ASP A 148 -10.40 -24.77 -3.56
N LEU A 149 -9.47 -23.91 -3.99
CA LEU A 149 -8.24 -24.38 -4.65
C LEU A 149 -7.38 -25.28 -3.75
N LEU A 150 -7.56 -25.19 -2.43
CA LEU A 150 -6.83 -26.00 -1.46
C LEU A 150 -7.56 -27.28 -1.01
N ASN A 151 -8.80 -27.50 -1.41
CA ASN A 151 -9.62 -28.62 -0.91
C ASN A 151 -9.07 -30.00 -1.29
N ASN A 152 -8.28 -30.09 -2.37
CA ASN A 152 -7.69 -31.33 -2.87
C ASN A 152 -6.21 -31.50 -2.51
N ILE A 153 -5.68 -30.63 -1.64
CA ILE A 153 -4.27 -30.68 -1.23
C ILE A 153 -4.16 -31.37 0.12
N GLU A 154 -3.59 -32.59 0.13
CA GLU A 154 -3.39 -33.41 1.33
C GLU A 154 -2.15 -33.01 2.15
N ILE A 155 -1.33 -32.09 1.64
CA ILE A 155 -0.11 -31.61 2.30
C ILE A 155 -0.49 -30.57 3.35
N GLU A 156 -0.15 -30.80 4.61
CA GLU A 156 -0.41 -29.86 5.71
C GLU A 156 0.68 -28.81 5.86
N LYS A 157 1.93 -29.19 5.64
CA LYS A 157 3.10 -28.31 5.84
C LYS A 157 4.06 -28.42 4.67
N ILE A 158 4.59 -27.29 4.27
CA ILE A 158 5.61 -27.20 3.21
C ILE A 158 6.70 -26.22 3.61
N ASP A 159 7.89 -26.45 3.13
CA ASP A 159 8.93 -25.42 3.08
C ASP A 159 8.71 -24.62 1.80
N PHE A 160 8.53 -23.34 1.97
CA PHE A 160 8.13 -22.48 0.87
C PHE A 160 9.12 -21.32 0.69
N ASN A 161 9.92 -21.44 -0.35
CA ASN A 161 10.79 -20.36 -0.80
C ASN A 161 10.40 -20.01 -2.24
N SER A 162 9.92 -18.81 -2.44
CA SER A 162 9.56 -18.33 -3.78
C SER A 162 9.78 -16.84 -3.95
N ILE A 163 10.08 -16.49 -5.18
CA ILE A 163 10.13 -15.11 -5.63
C ILE A 163 9.05 -14.96 -6.71
N ASN A 164 8.03 -14.20 -6.40
CA ASN A 164 6.92 -13.97 -7.30
C ASN A 164 6.96 -12.53 -7.81
N THR A 165 7.03 -12.36 -9.11
CA THR A 165 6.81 -11.06 -9.75
C THR A 165 5.40 -11.00 -10.29
N PHE A 166 4.75 -9.86 -10.13
CA PHE A 166 3.40 -9.65 -10.62
C PHE A 166 3.26 -8.30 -11.30
N SER A 167 2.39 -8.24 -12.27
CA SER A 167 1.90 -6.99 -12.84
C SER A 167 0.43 -7.11 -13.19
N PHE A 168 -0.33 -6.05 -13.00
CA PHE A 168 -1.74 -5.95 -13.39
C PHE A 168 -2.15 -4.50 -13.49
N ASN A 169 -3.32 -4.25 -14.05
CA ASN A 169 -3.92 -2.94 -13.98
C ASN A 169 -5.33 -2.97 -13.35
N VAL A 170 -5.70 -1.86 -12.75
CA VAL A 170 -7.00 -1.67 -12.09
C VAL A 170 -7.62 -0.37 -12.60
N ASN A 171 -8.86 -0.43 -13.04
CA ASN A 171 -9.61 0.76 -13.42
C ASN A 171 -10.32 1.41 -12.22
N LYS A 172 -10.96 2.57 -12.43
CA LYS A 172 -11.73 3.28 -11.39
C LYS A 172 -12.85 2.46 -10.75
N LYS A 173 -13.36 1.41 -11.43
CA LYS A 173 -14.38 0.50 -10.90
C LYS A 173 -13.75 -0.66 -10.12
N LEU A 174 -12.47 -0.59 -9.79
CA LEU A 174 -11.68 -1.62 -9.11
C LEU A 174 -11.66 -2.96 -9.85
N LYS A 175 -11.92 -2.96 -11.16
CA LYS A 175 -11.81 -4.16 -11.99
C LYS A 175 -10.34 -4.40 -12.33
N LEU A 176 -9.85 -5.58 -11.97
CA LEU A 176 -8.51 -6.06 -12.29
C LEU A 176 -8.48 -6.60 -13.72
N ASN A 177 -7.42 -6.23 -14.48
CA ASN A 177 -7.17 -6.70 -15.83
C ASN A 177 -5.67 -6.98 -16.02
N ASP A 178 -5.36 -7.74 -17.06
CA ASP A 178 -3.98 -8.03 -17.52
C ASP A 178 -3.05 -8.58 -16.43
N LEU A 179 -3.60 -9.43 -15.56
CA LEU A 179 -2.78 -10.08 -14.52
C LEU A 179 -1.71 -10.98 -15.15
N LYS A 180 -0.46 -10.69 -14.83
CA LYS A 180 0.70 -11.53 -15.11
C LYS A 180 1.34 -11.92 -13.79
N LEU A 181 1.68 -13.17 -13.64
CA LEU A 181 2.36 -13.71 -12.47
C LEU A 181 3.48 -14.64 -12.94
N GLU A 182 4.68 -14.40 -12.45
CA GLU A 182 5.85 -15.24 -12.70
C GLU A 182 6.42 -15.69 -11.34
N THR A 183 6.64 -16.99 -11.19
CA THR A 183 7.16 -17.61 -9.97
C THR A 183 8.51 -18.28 -10.27
N ASN A 184 9.51 -17.99 -9.45
CA ASN A 184 10.84 -18.61 -9.46
C ASN A 184 11.15 -19.19 -8.10
#